data_b04bb2aaef658bf779af9a5aa677e69f
#
_entry.id   b04bb2aaef658bf779af9a5aa677e69f
#
_cell.length_a   1.000
_cell.length_b   1.000
_cell.length_c   1.000
_cell.angle_alpha   90.00
_cell.angle_beta   90.00
_cell.angle_gamma   90.00
#
_symmetry.space_group_name_H-M   'P 1'
#
loop_
_entity.id
_entity.type
_entity.pdbx_description
1 polymer ?
#
loop_
_entity_poly.entity_id
_entity_poly.type
_entity_poly.pdbx_seq_one_letter_code
_entity_poly.pdbx_strand_id
1 'polypeptide(L)'
;NIALDLFGQANGLLEYASKIDKKKSPDDFAFKRNEGDFYNLKISEQPNGHFGTTMLKLFFSSAYRYLLYEELSNSNDETISALSLKSIKEVKYHLKHSKSWIIRLGDGTKESNNKIQQSLNSLWEFTGEYFEEDSIDLEMKKNGIGLSKSLENKWKDIVIDTLNKAKIEVPKSTYMQTGSKQGLHTEYLGKILTEMQSIPRKY
;
A
#
# COMPACT_ATOMS: atom_id res chain seq x y z
N ASN A 1 -13.85 -9.64 -2.80
CA ASN A 1 -12.70 -10.37 -3.40
C ASN A 1 -11.37 -9.64 -3.16
N ILE A 2 -11.28 -8.29 -3.30
CA ILE A 2 -10.01 -7.53 -3.12
C ILE A 2 -9.32 -7.85 -1.78
N ALA A 3 -10.07 -7.91 -0.68
CA ALA A 3 -9.49 -8.25 0.64
C ALA A 3 -8.89 -9.67 0.66
N LEU A 4 -9.53 -10.64 0.01
CA LEU A 4 -9.01 -12.01 -0.09
C LEU A 4 -7.75 -12.08 -0.94
N ASP A 5 -7.70 -11.33 -2.04
CA ASP A 5 -6.51 -11.25 -2.89
C ASP A 5 -5.33 -10.67 -2.10
N LEU A 6 -5.56 -9.58 -1.35
CA LEU A 6 -4.55 -8.95 -0.51
C LEU A 6 -4.07 -9.87 0.62
N PHE A 7 -4.99 -10.60 1.24
CA PHE A 7 -4.66 -11.60 2.23
C PHE A 7 -3.80 -12.71 1.63
N GLY A 8 -4.16 -13.22 0.46
CA GLY A 8 -3.37 -14.24 -0.25
C GLY A 8 -1.96 -13.76 -0.62
N GLN A 9 -1.81 -12.50 -1.06
CA GLN A 9 -0.51 -11.88 -1.34
C GLN A 9 0.34 -11.78 -0.07
N ALA A 10 -0.25 -11.27 1.03
CA ALA A 10 0.43 -11.17 2.31
C ALA A 10 0.88 -12.53 2.83
N ASN A 11 -0.02 -13.53 2.80
CA ASN A 11 0.29 -14.89 3.24
C ASN A 11 1.46 -15.49 2.47
N GLY A 12 1.47 -15.36 1.13
CA GLY A 12 2.58 -15.87 0.31
C GLY A 12 3.93 -15.26 0.68
N LEU A 13 3.97 -13.94 0.94
CA LEU A 13 5.18 -13.25 1.38
C LEU A 13 5.61 -13.66 2.79
N LEU A 14 4.66 -13.81 3.72
CA LEU A 14 4.95 -14.23 5.11
C LEU A 14 5.39 -15.70 5.18
N GLU A 15 4.82 -16.58 4.36
CA GLU A 15 5.31 -17.96 4.22
C GLU A 15 6.76 -18.00 3.72
N TYR A 16 7.08 -17.14 2.75
CA TYR A 16 8.45 -17.04 2.27
C TYR A 16 9.40 -16.50 3.33
N ALA A 17 9.02 -15.44 4.03
CA ALA A 17 9.80 -14.91 5.15
C ALA A 17 10.03 -15.95 6.25
N SER A 18 9.02 -16.76 6.57
CA SER A 18 9.12 -17.86 7.53
C SER A 18 10.10 -18.96 7.10
N LYS A 19 10.15 -19.29 5.81
CA LYS A 19 11.14 -20.25 5.27
C LYS A 19 12.57 -19.77 5.42
N ILE A 20 12.80 -18.46 5.35
CA ILE A 20 14.12 -17.83 5.51
C ILE A 20 14.50 -17.77 6.99
N ASP A 21 13.63 -17.23 7.85
CA ASP A 21 13.91 -17.04 9.28
C ASP A 21 13.96 -18.38 10.06
N LYS A 22 13.15 -19.36 9.70
CA LYS A 22 13.05 -20.69 10.35
C LYS A 22 12.66 -20.69 11.84
N LYS A 23 12.64 -19.53 12.48
CA LYS A 23 12.28 -19.35 13.90
C LYS A 23 10.87 -18.82 14.10
N LYS A 24 10.30 -18.21 13.06
CA LYS A 24 9.00 -17.56 13.10
C LYS A 24 8.06 -18.18 12.08
N SER A 25 6.84 -18.47 12.50
CA SER A 25 5.75 -18.86 11.60
C SER A 25 5.19 -17.63 10.86
N PRO A 26 4.43 -17.82 9.78
CA PRO A 26 3.69 -16.71 9.15
C PRO A 26 2.82 -15.94 10.14
N ASP A 27 2.18 -16.63 11.08
CA ASP A 27 1.34 -16.03 12.11
C ASP A 27 2.13 -15.20 13.12
N ASP A 28 3.37 -15.58 13.42
CA ASP A 28 4.24 -14.77 14.28
C ASP A 28 4.54 -13.41 13.62
N PHE A 29 4.76 -13.39 12.31
CA PHE A 29 4.94 -12.14 11.56
C PHE A 29 3.64 -11.35 11.43
N ALA A 30 2.50 -11.98 11.23
CA ALA A 30 1.23 -11.30 11.03
C ALA A 30 0.63 -10.79 12.35
N PHE A 31 0.63 -11.63 13.41
CA PHE A 31 -0.23 -11.41 14.56
C PHE A 31 0.47 -11.24 15.91
N LYS A 32 1.77 -11.60 16.01
CA LYS A 32 2.43 -11.61 17.33
C LYS A 32 3.45 -10.49 17.52
N ARG A 33 3.69 -9.66 16.52
CA ARG A 33 4.57 -8.49 16.62
C ARG A 33 3.93 -7.39 17.49
N ASN A 34 4.76 -6.61 18.19
CA ASN A 34 4.32 -5.39 18.84
C ASN A 34 4.19 -4.25 17.83
N GLU A 35 3.53 -3.16 18.23
CA GLU A 35 3.28 -2.02 17.35
C GLU A 35 4.53 -1.50 16.66
N GLY A 36 5.61 -1.25 17.42
CA GLY A 36 6.87 -0.75 16.88
C GLY A 36 7.66 -1.75 16.00
N ASP A 37 7.22 -3.01 15.92
CA ASP A 37 7.84 -4.03 15.05
C ASP A 37 7.16 -4.11 13.66
N PHE A 38 6.11 -3.31 13.43
CA PHE A 38 5.48 -3.17 12.12
C PHE A 38 6.14 -2.02 11.35
N TYR A 39 6.23 -2.17 10.04
CA TYR A 39 6.81 -1.18 9.12
C TYR A 39 5.84 -0.86 7.97
N ASN A 40 4.55 -1.01 8.24
CA ASN A 40 3.51 -0.69 7.28
C ASN A 40 3.37 0.83 7.11
N LEU A 41 3.01 1.24 5.90
CA LEU A 41 2.80 2.66 5.58
C LEU A 41 1.60 3.23 6.36
N LYS A 42 1.73 4.44 6.88
CA LYS A 42 0.70 5.14 7.67
C LYS A 42 -0.62 5.33 6.93
N ILE A 43 -0.58 5.37 5.59
CA ILE A 43 -1.82 5.45 4.79
C ILE A 43 -2.73 4.23 5.00
N SER A 44 -2.16 3.05 5.28
CA SER A 44 -2.94 1.84 5.55
C SER A 44 -3.67 1.89 6.91
N GLU A 45 -3.15 2.67 7.85
CA GLU A 45 -3.70 2.84 9.18
C GLU A 45 -4.89 3.81 9.21
N GLN A 46 -4.97 4.72 8.24
CA GLN A 46 -5.99 5.75 8.21
C GLN A 46 -7.40 5.16 8.21
N PRO A 47 -8.35 5.76 8.93
CA PRO A 47 -9.75 5.32 8.93
C PRO A 47 -10.31 5.20 7.51
N ASN A 48 -11.22 4.25 7.32
CA ASN A 48 -11.86 4.05 6.02
C ASN A 48 -12.76 5.22 5.62
N GLY A 49 -13.31 5.96 6.61
CA GLY A 49 -14.16 7.10 6.35
C GLY A 49 -15.39 6.73 5.50
N HIS A 50 -15.68 7.55 4.50
CA HIS A 50 -16.69 7.23 3.50
C HIS A 50 -16.09 6.46 2.30
N PHE A 51 -16.96 5.97 1.42
CA PHE A 51 -16.57 5.15 0.27
C PHE A 51 -15.45 5.77 -0.60
N GLY A 52 -15.50 7.08 -0.84
CA GLY A 52 -14.46 7.77 -1.61
C GLY A 52 -13.08 7.74 -0.95
N THR A 53 -13.02 7.88 0.39
CA THR A 53 -11.76 7.75 1.16
C THR A 53 -11.17 6.35 1.00
N THR A 54 -12.01 5.32 1.16
CA THR A 54 -11.59 3.92 0.95
C THR A 54 -11.08 3.68 -0.47
N MET A 55 -11.77 4.23 -1.48
CA MET A 55 -11.35 4.08 -2.88
C MET A 55 -10.05 4.81 -3.18
N LEU A 56 -9.78 5.97 -2.57
CA LEU A 56 -8.48 6.67 -2.71
C LEU A 56 -7.33 5.88 -2.07
N LYS A 57 -7.52 5.37 -0.85
CA LYS A 57 -6.53 4.49 -0.20
C LYS A 57 -6.20 3.27 -1.07
N LEU A 58 -7.25 2.61 -1.57
CA LEU A 58 -7.10 1.47 -2.46
C LEU A 58 -6.39 1.84 -3.76
N PHE A 59 -6.72 2.99 -4.35
CA PHE A 59 -6.13 3.47 -5.60
C PHE A 59 -4.64 3.74 -5.47
N PHE A 60 -4.23 4.54 -4.48
CA PHE A 60 -2.82 4.85 -4.25
C PHE A 60 -2.00 3.60 -3.99
N SER A 61 -2.51 2.71 -3.13
CA SER A 61 -1.85 1.45 -2.81
C SER A 61 -1.81 0.49 -3.99
N SER A 62 -2.85 0.46 -4.83
CA SER A 62 -2.87 -0.43 -6.01
C SER A 62 -1.96 0.09 -7.12
N ALA A 63 -1.89 1.41 -7.33
CA ALA A 63 -0.97 2.02 -8.28
C ALA A 63 0.48 1.71 -7.91
N TYR A 64 0.83 1.86 -6.62
CA TYR A 64 2.15 1.53 -6.12
C TYR A 64 2.46 0.03 -6.27
N ARG A 65 1.57 -0.86 -5.78
CA ARG A 65 1.77 -2.31 -5.84
C ARG A 65 1.84 -2.85 -7.26
N TYR A 66 1.08 -2.28 -8.18
CA TYR A 66 1.14 -2.67 -9.58
C TYR A 66 2.56 -2.43 -10.14
N LEU A 67 3.13 -1.24 -9.93
CA LEU A 67 4.47 -0.90 -10.37
C LEU A 67 5.55 -1.70 -9.60
N LEU A 68 5.37 -1.87 -8.30
CA LEU A 68 6.26 -2.67 -7.46
C LEU A 68 6.36 -4.11 -7.98
N TYR A 69 5.22 -4.77 -8.21
CA TYR A 69 5.22 -6.15 -8.67
C TYR A 69 5.69 -6.28 -10.12
N GLU A 70 5.49 -5.28 -11.00
CA GLU A 70 6.11 -5.26 -12.32
C GLU A 70 7.64 -5.29 -12.22
N GLU A 71 8.24 -4.53 -11.32
CA GLU A 71 9.69 -4.55 -11.11
C GLU A 71 10.14 -5.85 -10.44
N LEU A 72 9.48 -6.28 -9.37
CA LEU A 72 9.83 -7.50 -8.64
C LEU A 72 9.63 -8.78 -9.46
N SER A 73 8.79 -8.76 -10.49
CA SER A 73 8.65 -9.90 -11.41
C SER A 73 9.94 -10.26 -12.17
N ASN A 74 10.87 -9.30 -12.23
CA ASN A 74 12.21 -9.49 -12.82
C ASN A 74 13.29 -9.69 -11.76
N SER A 75 12.92 -9.97 -10.51
CA SER A 75 13.87 -10.22 -9.43
C SER A 75 14.71 -11.47 -9.69
N ASN A 76 15.96 -11.44 -9.23
CA ASN A 76 16.85 -12.62 -9.20
C ASN A 76 16.38 -13.68 -8.18
N ASP A 77 15.50 -13.31 -7.24
CA ASP A 77 14.83 -14.23 -6.33
C ASP A 77 13.61 -14.85 -7.03
N GLU A 78 13.69 -16.14 -7.35
CA GLU A 78 12.64 -16.87 -8.08
C GLU A 78 11.30 -16.87 -7.33
N THR A 79 11.32 -16.92 -5.99
CA THR A 79 10.10 -16.91 -5.17
C THR A 79 9.42 -15.56 -5.20
N ILE A 80 10.18 -14.48 -5.04
CA ILE A 80 9.65 -13.11 -5.14
C ILE A 80 9.12 -12.84 -6.56
N SER A 81 9.86 -13.26 -7.58
CA SER A 81 9.44 -13.15 -8.98
C SER A 81 8.11 -13.87 -9.23
N ALA A 82 7.98 -15.13 -8.80
CA ALA A 82 6.77 -15.92 -8.98
C ALA A 82 5.56 -15.34 -8.24
N LEU A 83 5.74 -14.91 -6.99
CA LEU A 83 4.68 -14.25 -6.20
C LEU A 83 4.23 -12.96 -6.87
N SER A 84 5.17 -12.17 -7.40
CA SER A 84 4.87 -10.91 -8.09
C SER A 84 4.09 -11.15 -9.38
N LEU A 85 4.50 -12.10 -10.22
CA LEU A 85 3.80 -12.48 -11.46
C LEU A 85 2.36 -12.93 -11.20
N LYS A 86 2.13 -13.68 -10.12
CA LYS A 86 0.78 -14.06 -9.70
C LYS A 86 -0.03 -12.82 -9.30
N SER A 87 0.53 -11.97 -8.47
CA SER A 87 -0.16 -10.82 -7.85
C SER A 87 -0.48 -9.69 -8.84
N ILE A 88 0.32 -9.51 -9.89
CA ILE A 88 0.10 -8.45 -10.90
C ILE A 88 -1.32 -8.49 -11.48
N LYS A 89 -1.85 -9.67 -11.77
CA LYS A 89 -3.19 -9.81 -12.38
C LYS A 89 -4.29 -9.29 -11.44
N GLU A 90 -4.18 -9.61 -10.16
CA GLU A 90 -5.12 -9.18 -9.12
C GLU A 90 -5.03 -7.67 -8.90
N VAL A 91 -3.80 -7.17 -8.71
CA VAL A 91 -3.57 -5.74 -8.46
C VAL A 91 -3.94 -4.87 -9.66
N LYS A 92 -3.77 -5.35 -10.89
CA LYS A 92 -4.26 -4.67 -12.10
C LYS A 92 -5.78 -4.49 -12.08
N TYR A 93 -6.51 -5.49 -11.58
CA TYR A 93 -7.95 -5.37 -11.37
C TYR A 93 -8.27 -4.35 -10.26
N HIS A 94 -7.57 -4.40 -9.12
CA HIS A 94 -7.76 -3.46 -8.01
C HIS A 94 -7.54 -2.01 -8.46
N LEU A 95 -6.48 -1.77 -9.23
CA LEU A 95 -6.16 -0.46 -9.80
C LEU A 95 -7.27 0.02 -10.75
N LYS A 96 -7.70 -0.85 -11.68
CA LYS A 96 -8.78 -0.52 -12.61
C LYS A 96 -10.08 -0.20 -11.88
N HIS A 97 -10.43 -0.99 -10.89
CA HIS A 97 -11.64 -0.82 -10.09
C HIS A 97 -11.64 0.50 -9.32
N SER A 98 -10.60 0.75 -8.54
CA SER A 98 -10.49 1.97 -7.73
C SER A 98 -10.39 3.24 -8.59
N LYS A 99 -9.57 3.21 -9.66
CA LYS A 99 -9.49 4.30 -10.64
C LYS A 99 -10.85 4.66 -11.23
N SER A 100 -11.64 3.66 -11.62
CA SER A 100 -12.97 3.88 -12.18
C SER A 100 -13.93 4.55 -11.20
N TRP A 101 -13.86 4.19 -9.92
CA TRP A 101 -14.66 4.82 -8.88
C TRP A 101 -14.24 6.25 -8.57
N ILE A 102 -12.94 6.53 -8.54
CA ILE A 102 -12.45 7.90 -8.34
C ILE A 102 -12.94 8.81 -9.45
N ILE A 103 -12.84 8.38 -10.72
CA ILE A 103 -13.33 9.16 -11.85
C ILE A 103 -14.83 9.40 -11.73
N ARG A 104 -15.63 8.37 -11.43
CA ARG A 104 -17.08 8.51 -11.26
C ARG A 104 -17.49 9.43 -10.12
N LEU A 105 -16.78 9.37 -9.00
CA LEU A 105 -17.05 10.22 -7.83
C LEU A 105 -16.66 11.67 -8.09
N GLY A 106 -15.51 11.87 -8.73
CA GLY A 106 -15.00 13.21 -9.03
C GLY A 106 -15.79 13.91 -10.14
N ASP A 107 -16.13 13.21 -11.21
CA ASP A 107 -16.95 13.74 -12.34
C ASP A 107 -18.46 13.57 -12.13
N GLY A 108 -18.87 13.23 -10.92
CA GLY A 108 -20.27 13.02 -10.57
C GLY A 108 -21.00 14.29 -10.12
N THR A 109 -21.63 14.23 -8.94
CA THR A 109 -22.30 15.40 -8.35
C THR A 109 -21.29 16.31 -7.65
N LYS A 110 -21.66 17.59 -7.46
CA LYS A 110 -20.86 18.54 -6.67
C LYS A 110 -20.56 18.01 -5.26
N GLU A 111 -21.51 17.31 -4.65
CA GLU A 111 -21.33 16.71 -3.32
C GLU A 111 -20.27 15.57 -3.36
N SER A 112 -20.34 14.65 -4.32
CA SER A 112 -19.35 13.57 -4.43
C SER A 112 -17.96 14.09 -4.77
N ASN A 113 -17.86 15.10 -5.65
CA ASN A 113 -16.61 15.76 -5.98
C ASN A 113 -15.98 16.42 -4.74
N ASN A 114 -16.75 17.22 -3.99
CA ASN A 114 -16.27 17.86 -2.76
C ASN A 114 -15.79 16.83 -1.73
N LYS A 115 -16.54 15.75 -1.51
CA LYS A 115 -16.18 14.68 -0.56
C LYS A 115 -14.88 13.99 -0.94
N ILE A 116 -14.71 13.64 -2.21
CA ILE A 116 -13.49 12.96 -2.64
C ILE A 116 -12.28 13.91 -2.65
N GLN A 117 -12.48 15.20 -2.97
CA GLN A 117 -11.44 16.22 -2.86
C GLN A 117 -10.97 16.40 -1.42
N GLN A 118 -11.88 16.44 -0.45
CA GLN A 118 -11.52 16.51 0.97
C GLN A 118 -10.71 15.28 1.41
N SER A 119 -11.15 14.10 1.01
CA SER A 119 -10.40 12.86 1.31
C SER A 119 -9.02 12.84 0.65
N LEU A 120 -8.91 13.34 -0.58
CA LEU A 120 -7.63 13.46 -1.27
C LEU A 120 -6.69 14.38 -0.49
N ASN A 121 -7.16 15.54 -0.06
CA ASN A 121 -6.37 16.49 0.70
C ASN A 121 -5.86 15.89 2.02
N SER A 122 -6.70 15.12 2.71
CA SER A 122 -6.34 14.46 3.98
C SER A 122 -5.39 13.27 3.82
N LEU A 123 -5.45 12.56 2.69
CA LEU A 123 -4.62 11.36 2.46
C LEU A 123 -3.30 11.68 1.75
N TRP A 124 -3.19 12.85 1.14
CA TRP A 124 -2.06 13.20 0.27
C TRP A 124 -0.72 13.15 1.00
N GLU A 125 -0.67 13.67 2.20
CA GLU A 125 0.55 13.72 3.01
C GLU A 125 1.15 12.34 3.33
N PHE A 126 0.37 11.26 3.26
CA PHE A 126 0.81 9.89 3.51
C PHE A 126 1.38 9.21 2.26
N THR A 127 1.28 9.82 1.08
CA THR A 127 1.71 9.17 -0.17
C THR A 127 3.22 9.18 -0.36
N GLY A 128 3.94 10.07 0.31
CA GLY A 128 5.40 10.15 0.23
C GLY A 128 6.10 8.90 0.74
N GLU A 129 5.53 8.24 1.76
CA GLU A 129 6.11 7.03 2.37
C GLU A 129 6.24 5.85 1.40
N TYR A 130 5.50 5.82 0.30
CA TYR A 130 5.67 4.78 -0.75
C TYR A 130 7.07 4.79 -1.36
N PHE A 131 7.76 5.93 -1.34
CA PHE A 131 9.03 6.15 -2.04
C PHE A 131 10.20 6.40 -1.09
N GLU A 132 9.98 6.33 0.22
CA GLU A 132 11.07 6.36 1.19
C GLU A 132 11.96 5.12 1.02
N GLU A 133 13.26 5.35 1.00
CA GLU A 133 14.26 4.28 0.95
C GLU A 133 15.01 4.23 2.30
N ASP A 134 15.19 3.03 2.81
CA ASP A 134 16.03 2.77 3.96
C ASP A 134 17.29 1.95 3.60
N SER A 135 18.06 1.55 4.59
CA SER A 135 19.26 0.74 4.38
C SER A 135 18.94 -0.64 3.80
N ILE A 136 17.77 -1.20 4.11
CA ILE A 136 17.32 -2.51 3.61
C ILE A 136 16.99 -2.39 2.13
N ASP A 137 16.26 -1.36 1.72
CA ASP A 137 15.96 -1.12 0.30
C ASP A 137 17.24 -0.96 -0.54
N LEU A 138 18.25 -0.26 0.02
CA LEU A 138 19.52 -0.07 -0.66
C LEU A 138 20.32 -1.37 -0.78
N GLU A 139 20.26 -2.23 0.24
CA GLU A 139 20.90 -3.56 0.20
C GLU A 139 20.19 -4.49 -0.79
N MET A 140 18.86 -4.52 -0.77
CA MET A 140 18.06 -5.30 -1.70
C MET A 140 18.35 -4.91 -3.17
N LYS A 141 18.47 -3.61 -3.45
CA LYS A 141 18.87 -3.12 -4.78
C LYS A 141 20.23 -3.66 -5.24
N LYS A 142 21.22 -3.72 -4.36
CA LYS A 142 22.54 -4.29 -4.69
C LYS A 142 22.46 -5.77 -5.07
N ASN A 143 21.48 -6.48 -4.51
CA ASN A 143 21.23 -7.89 -4.78
C ASN A 143 20.27 -8.16 -5.96
N GLY A 144 19.95 -7.15 -6.74
CA GLY A 144 19.03 -7.28 -7.88
C GLY A 144 17.56 -7.46 -7.48
N ILE A 145 17.21 -7.10 -6.23
CA ILE A 145 15.87 -7.11 -5.68
C ILE A 145 15.57 -5.67 -5.26
N GLY A 146 15.07 -4.86 -6.15
CA GLY A 146 14.89 -3.47 -5.75
C GLY A 146 14.08 -2.65 -6.74
N LEU A 147 13.67 -1.50 -6.25
CA LEU A 147 12.82 -0.59 -7.00
C LEU A 147 13.66 0.40 -7.79
N SER A 148 13.25 0.69 -9.00
CA SER A 148 13.88 1.72 -9.81
C SER A 148 13.54 3.12 -9.27
N LYS A 149 14.47 4.07 -9.43
CA LYS A 149 14.23 5.49 -9.12
C LYS A 149 13.07 6.09 -9.94
N SER A 150 12.68 5.43 -11.02
CA SER A 150 11.60 5.90 -11.90
C SER A 150 10.20 5.54 -11.37
N LEU A 151 10.08 4.69 -10.34
CA LEU A 151 8.81 4.20 -9.84
C LEU A 151 7.91 5.34 -9.33
N GLU A 152 8.48 6.30 -8.62
CA GLU A 152 7.76 7.48 -8.15
C GLU A 152 7.15 8.29 -9.30
N ASN A 153 7.93 8.53 -10.36
CA ASN A 153 7.43 9.27 -11.52
C ASN A 153 6.30 8.51 -12.24
N LYS A 154 6.46 7.20 -12.45
CA LYS A 154 5.40 6.35 -13.03
C LYS A 154 4.13 6.36 -12.19
N TRP A 155 4.27 6.30 -10.87
CA TRP A 155 3.14 6.38 -9.96
C TRP A 155 2.44 7.76 -10.05
N LYS A 156 3.21 8.84 -10.04
CA LYS A 156 2.69 10.20 -10.22
C LYS A 156 1.93 10.35 -11.53
N ASP A 157 2.44 9.79 -12.63
CA ASP A 157 1.77 9.82 -13.93
C ASP A 157 0.39 9.14 -13.87
N ILE A 158 0.31 7.95 -13.27
CA ILE A 158 -0.96 7.23 -13.09
C ILE A 158 -1.95 8.04 -12.24
N VAL A 159 -1.45 8.61 -11.14
CA VAL A 159 -2.29 9.36 -10.19
C VAL A 159 -2.78 10.66 -10.81
N ILE A 160 -1.90 11.47 -11.37
CA ILE A 160 -2.25 12.76 -11.96
C ILE A 160 -3.22 12.59 -13.13
N ASP A 161 -2.96 11.62 -14.04
CA ASP A 161 -3.92 11.29 -15.12
C ASP A 161 -5.30 10.96 -14.60
N THR A 162 -5.37 10.20 -13.50
CA THR A 162 -6.65 9.81 -12.89
C THR A 162 -7.37 10.99 -12.25
N LEU A 163 -6.65 11.81 -11.47
CA LEU A 163 -7.21 12.99 -10.81
C LEU A 163 -7.72 14.02 -11.83
N ASN A 164 -6.97 14.24 -12.91
CA ASN A 164 -7.41 15.12 -14.00
C ASN A 164 -8.72 14.60 -14.64
N LYS A 165 -8.83 13.31 -14.94
CA LYS A 165 -10.06 12.70 -15.46
C LYS A 165 -11.23 12.77 -14.48
N ALA A 166 -10.92 12.74 -13.19
CA ALA A 166 -11.89 12.88 -12.11
C ALA A 166 -12.28 14.35 -11.82
N LYS A 167 -11.65 15.32 -12.48
CA LYS A 167 -11.86 16.76 -12.24
C LYS A 167 -11.63 17.14 -10.76
N ILE A 168 -10.60 16.55 -10.15
CA ILE A 168 -10.15 16.82 -8.78
C ILE A 168 -8.75 17.45 -8.82
N GLU A 169 -8.51 18.44 -7.98
CA GLU A 169 -7.25 19.15 -7.94
C GLU A 169 -6.19 18.39 -7.15
N VAL A 170 -4.99 18.28 -7.71
CA VAL A 170 -3.84 17.75 -6.98
C VAL A 170 -3.50 18.66 -5.81
N PRO A 171 -3.37 18.15 -4.58
CA PRO A 171 -3.04 18.98 -3.43
C PRO A 171 -1.69 19.69 -3.61
N LYS A 172 -1.64 20.97 -3.22
CA LYS A 172 -0.43 21.81 -3.33
C LYS A 172 0.56 21.58 -2.19
N SER A 173 0.18 20.84 -1.15
CA SER A 173 1.05 20.56 -0.01
C SER A 173 2.28 19.77 -0.46
N THR A 174 3.43 20.24 -0.03
CA THR A 174 4.73 19.56 -0.19
C THR A 174 5.11 18.77 1.06
N TYR A 175 4.36 18.93 2.15
CA TYR A 175 4.59 18.17 3.38
C TYR A 175 4.17 16.72 3.18
N MET A 176 5.07 15.80 3.58
CA MET A 176 4.82 14.37 3.57
C MET A 176 5.13 13.77 4.92
N GLN A 177 4.28 12.85 5.37
CA GLN A 177 4.53 12.01 6.53
C GLN A 177 5.70 11.08 6.25
N THR A 178 6.46 10.76 7.30
CA THR A 178 7.65 9.90 7.25
C THR A 178 7.73 9.05 8.50
N GLY A 179 8.60 8.04 8.49
CA GLY A 179 8.96 7.28 9.69
C GLY A 179 8.28 5.93 9.86
N SER A 180 7.40 5.51 8.95
CA SER A 180 6.79 4.17 9.02
C SER A 180 7.85 3.06 8.98
N LYS A 181 8.91 3.21 8.21
CA LYS A 181 10.04 2.28 8.16
C LYS A 181 10.93 2.27 9.42
N GLN A 182 10.73 3.21 10.33
CA GLN A 182 11.35 3.25 11.65
C GLN A 182 10.39 2.79 12.77
N GLY A 183 9.24 2.22 12.42
CA GLY A 183 8.24 1.78 13.39
C GLY A 183 7.45 2.93 14.04
N LEU A 184 7.42 4.11 13.40
CA LEU A 184 6.59 5.23 13.84
C LEU A 184 5.22 5.16 13.15
N HIS A 185 4.18 5.08 13.96
CA HIS A 185 2.81 4.85 13.51
C HIS A 185 1.88 5.97 13.93
N THR A 186 0.66 5.95 13.36
CA THR A 186 -0.43 6.80 13.82
C THR A 186 -1.17 6.11 14.98
N GLU A 187 -1.97 6.87 15.72
CA GLU A 187 -2.82 6.38 16.80
C GLU A 187 -3.81 5.27 16.37
N TYR A 188 -4.00 5.11 15.07
CA TYR A 188 -4.94 4.12 14.54
C TYR A 188 -4.38 2.70 14.48
N LEU A 189 -3.05 2.53 14.40
CA LEU A 189 -2.47 1.19 14.32
C LEU A 189 -2.78 0.36 15.56
N GLY A 190 -2.67 0.94 16.75
CA GLY A 190 -2.99 0.24 18.00
C GLY A 190 -4.41 -0.31 18.03
N LYS A 191 -5.39 0.41 17.49
CA LYS A 191 -6.79 -0.04 17.37
C LYS A 191 -6.89 -1.23 16.40
N ILE A 192 -6.25 -1.14 15.23
CA ILE A 192 -6.22 -2.21 14.22
C ILE A 192 -5.59 -3.48 14.81
N LEU A 193 -4.45 -3.34 15.49
CA LEU A 193 -3.76 -4.47 16.11
C LEU A 193 -4.57 -5.10 17.24
N THR A 194 -5.29 -4.31 18.02
CA THR A 194 -6.17 -4.83 19.08
C THR A 194 -7.22 -5.80 18.52
N GLU A 195 -7.84 -5.47 17.41
CA GLU A 195 -8.79 -6.36 16.73
C GLU A 195 -8.09 -7.57 16.09
N MET A 196 -7.03 -7.32 15.33
CA MET A 196 -6.33 -8.33 14.54
C MET A 196 -5.63 -9.39 15.41
N GLN A 197 -5.10 -8.99 16.57
CA GLN A 197 -4.31 -9.83 17.46
C GLN A 197 -5.13 -10.45 18.62
N SER A 198 -6.39 -10.05 18.80
CA SER A 198 -7.20 -10.44 19.97
C SER A 198 -7.39 -11.95 20.11
N ILE A 199 -7.56 -12.66 19.02
CA ILE A 199 -7.73 -14.12 19.01
C ILE A 199 -6.36 -14.83 18.89
N PRO A 200 -5.50 -14.52 17.90
CA PRO A 200 -4.22 -15.23 17.72
C PRO A 200 -3.26 -15.16 18.91
N ARG A 201 -3.36 -14.12 19.76
CA ARG A 201 -2.53 -14.02 20.97
C ARG A 201 -3.06 -14.79 22.18
N LYS A 202 -4.27 -15.33 22.10
CA LYS A 202 -4.86 -16.15 23.18
C LYS A 202 -4.51 -17.62 23.05
N TYR A 203 -4.12 -18.06 21.88
CA TYR A 203 -3.78 -19.43 21.54
C TYR A 203 -2.35 -19.50 20.96
#